data_610d5831a521e7683a66e394ba1e44e4
#
_entry.id   610d5831a521e7683a66e394ba1e44e4
#
_cell.length_a   1.000
_cell.length_b   1.000
_cell.length_c   1.000
_cell.angle_alpha   90.00
_cell.angle_beta   90.00
_cell.angle_gamma   90.00
#
_symmetry.space_group_name_H-M   'P 1'
#
loop_
_entity.id
_entity.type
_entity.pdbx_description
1 polymer ?
#
loop_
_entity_poly.entity_id
_entity_poly.type
_entity_poly.pdbx_seq_one_letter_code
_entity_poly.pdbx_strand_id
1 'polypeptide(L)'
;MKKALIGAGGFADEIKAHMNNFDMVCFVDNGYYQPNDKNIKPLSEFIPTEYEVLIAIGDSAARSEMVSRLPIETQYFTFIHPTVLIMGNDVKIGEGTFIGANSIITTNVSLGKHTVLNRANQIGHDSIIGNYFSAMPGVIISGNVIIGNRTYIGTNSSVRQKTKICDDVIIGLNAGVISNIEEPGTYIGTPTKKIK
;
A
#
# COMPACT_ATOMS: atom_id res chain seq x y z
N MET A 1 -22.37 1.08 5.59
CA MET A 1 -21.42 0.83 6.70
C MET A 1 -20.64 2.10 6.99
N LYS A 2 -20.13 2.26 8.20
CA LYS A 2 -19.21 3.34 8.56
C LYS A 2 -17.81 3.02 8.04
N LYS A 3 -17.05 4.03 7.64
CA LYS A 3 -15.63 3.82 7.29
C LYS A 3 -14.76 3.91 8.53
N ALA A 4 -13.78 3.00 8.64
CA ALA A 4 -12.81 2.98 9.72
C ALA A 4 -11.43 2.56 9.21
N LEU A 5 -10.39 2.76 10.02
CA LEU A 5 -9.04 2.31 9.73
C LEU A 5 -8.65 1.17 10.67
N ILE A 6 -7.83 0.25 10.19
CA ILE A 6 -7.10 -0.69 11.03
C ILE A 6 -5.66 -0.20 11.14
N GLY A 7 -5.28 0.25 12.33
CA GLY A 7 -4.03 0.96 12.62
C GLY A 7 -4.28 2.43 12.98
N ALA A 8 -3.46 2.98 13.88
CA ALA A 8 -3.57 4.35 14.40
C ALA A 8 -2.21 5.05 14.49
N GLY A 9 -1.23 4.67 13.67
CA GLY A 9 0.06 5.33 13.56
C GLY A 9 0.05 6.50 12.57
N GLY A 10 1.20 7.12 12.33
CA GLY A 10 1.34 8.27 11.44
C GLY A 10 0.76 8.06 10.03
N PHE A 11 0.77 6.83 9.50
CA PHE A 11 0.12 6.55 8.22
C PHE A 11 -1.41 6.63 8.30
N ALA A 12 -2.02 6.26 9.43
CA ALA A 12 -3.45 6.46 9.64
C ALA A 12 -3.80 7.96 9.67
N ASP A 13 -2.95 8.77 10.28
CA ASP A 13 -3.15 10.23 10.30
C ASP A 13 -3.01 10.84 8.90
N GLU A 14 -2.06 10.36 8.09
CA GLU A 14 -1.96 10.74 6.67
C GLU A 14 -3.23 10.36 5.89
N ILE A 15 -3.79 9.17 6.09
CA ILE A 15 -5.03 8.76 5.43
C ILE A 15 -6.21 9.65 5.85
N LYS A 16 -6.36 9.92 7.14
CA LYS A 16 -7.39 10.83 7.66
C LYS A 16 -7.28 12.21 7.02
N ALA A 17 -6.05 12.74 6.90
CA ALA A 17 -5.80 14.04 6.27
C ALA A 17 -6.18 14.02 4.77
N HIS A 18 -5.80 12.96 4.03
CA HIS A 18 -6.17 12.80 2.62
C HIS A 18 -7.69 12.72 2.41
N MET A 19 -8.40 12.11 3.36
CA MET A 19 -9.86 11.97 3.32
C MET A 19 -10.59 13.18 3.91
N ASN A 20 -9.87 14.14 4.48
CA ASN A 20 -10.44 15.25 5.27
C ASN A 20 -11.43 14.77 6.35
N ASN A 21 -11.09 13.65 7.02
CA ASN A 21 -11.91 13.01 8.03
C ASN A 21 -11.09 12.65 9.27
N PHE A 22 -10.84 13.63 10.12
CA PHE A 22 -9.99 13.49 11.31
C PHE A 22 -10.66 12.71 12.45
N ASP A 23 -12.00 12.62 12.45
CA ASP A 23 -12.78 11.88 13.45
C ASP A 23 -12.99 10.40 13.10
N MET A 24 -12.37 9.90 12.03
CA MET A 24 -12.48 8.50 11.62
C MET A 24 -11.99 7.56 12.72
N VAL A 25 -12.80 6.55 13.03
CA VAL A 25 -12.44 5.53 14.02
C VAL A 25 -11.28 4.69 13.50
N CYS A 26 -10.32 4.43 14.39
CA CYS A 26 -9.21 3.53 14.17
C CYS A 26 -9.30 2.34 15.13
N PHE A 27 -9.11 1.13 14.62
CA PHE A 27 -8.96 -0.06 15.42
C PHE A 27 -7.49 -0.47 15.49
N VAL A 28 -7.02 -0.80 16.69
CA VAL A 28 -5.63 -1.21 16.93
C VAL A 28 -5.58 -2.52 17.71
N ASP A 29 -4.52 -3.30 17.55
CA ASP A 29 -4.28 -4.46 18.38
C ASP A 29 -4.38 -4.09 19.86
N ASN A 30 -4.99 -4.97 20.67
CA ASN A 30 -5.25 -4.70 22.08
C ASN A 30 -3.98 -4.33 22.86
N GLY A 31 -2.82 -4.85 22.46
CA GLY A 31 -1.52 -4.51 23.06
C GLY A 31 -1.03 -3.08 22.77
N TYR A 32 -1.58 -2.42 21.74
CA TYR A 32 -1.26 -1.03 21.37
C TYR A 32 -2.37 -0.05 21.74
N TYR A 33 -3.48 -0.55 22.26
CA TYR A 33 -4.60 0.29 22.65
C TYR A 33 -4.28 1.12 23.88
N GLN A 34 -4.52 2.43 23.77
CA GLN A 34 -4.46 3.39 24.88
C GLN A 34 -5.77 4.19 24.92
N PRO A 35 -6.48 4.23 26.04
CA PRO A 35 -7.82 4.81 26.15
C PRO A 35 -7.86 6.34 26.11
N ASN A 36 -6.80 7.00 25.66
CA ASN A 36 -6.65 8.46 25.70
C ASN A 36 -7.27 9.17 24.50
N ASP A 37 -7.66 8.44 23.45
CA ASP A 37 -8.31 8.98 22.26
C ASP A 37 -9.65 8.24 22.01
N LYS A 38 -10.75 8.99 22.03
CA LYS A 38 -12.11 8.46 21.81
C LYS A 38 -12.31 7.81 20.43
N ASN A 39 -11.47 8.16 19.46
CA ASN A 39 -11.54 7.63 18.10
C ASN A 39 -10.66 6.40 17.91
N ILE A 40 -9.87 6.00 18.90
CA ILE A 40 -9.09 4.76 18.87
C ILE A 40 -9.80 3.70 19.71
N LYS A 41 -10.02 2.53 19.14
CA LYS A 41 -10.67 1.38 19.76
C LYS A 41 -9.80 0.13 19.68
N PRO A 42 -9.91 -0.80 20.63
CA PRO A 42 -9.24 -2.08 20.52
C PRO A 42 -9.85 -2.91 19.38
N LEU A 43 -9.03 -3.70 18.72
CA LEU A 43 -9.45 -4.56 17.59
C LEU A 43 -10.54 -5.57 18.00
N SER A 44 -10.58 -5.95 19.29
CA SER A 44 -11.63 -6.80 19.85
C SER A 44 -13.05 -6.19 19.78
N GLU A 45 -13.17 -4.87 19.60
CA GLU A 45 -14.46 -4.19 19.40
C GLU A 45 -14.81 -4.03 17.92
N PHE A 46 -14.00 -4.52 17.00
CA PHE A 46 -14.29 -4.44 15.57
C PHE A 46 -15.43 -5.37 15.18
N ILE A 47 -16.48 -4.82 14.57
CA ILE A 47 -17.65 -5.55 14.09
C ILE A 47 -17.69 -5.42 12.56
N PRO A 48 -17.40 -6.50 11.80
CA PRO A 48 -17.27 -6.44 10.34
C PRO A 48 -18.53 -5.96 9.60
N THR A 49 -19.70 -6.22 10.18
CA THR A 49 -20.99 -5.81 9.60
C THR A 49 -21.32 -4.33 9.79
N GLU A 50 -20.63 -3.63 10.70
CA GLU A 50 -20.81 -2.20 10.94
C GLU A 50 -19.83 -1.33 10.15
N TYR A 51 -18.64 -1.86 9.86
CA TYR A 51 -17.53 -1.10 9.29
C TYR A 51 -17.00 -1.70 7.99
N GLU A 52 -16.76 -0.81 7.04
CA GLU A 52 -15.89 -1.02 5.88
C GLU A 52 -14.53 -0.42 6.21
N VAL A 53 -13.43 -1.16 6.04
CA VAL A 53 -12.13 -0.74 6.58
C VAL A 53 -11.06 -0.58 5.51
N LEU A 54 -10.06 0.27 5.81
CA LEU A 54 -8.78 0.34 5.12
C LEU A 54 -7.66 0.04 6.12
N ILE A 55 -6.71 -0.79 5.71
CA ILE A 55 -5.60 -1.17 6.58
C ILE A 55 -4.52 -0.10 6.54
N ALA A 56 -4.42 0.69 7.61
CA ALA A 56 -3.50 1.81 7.75
C ALA A 56 -2.12 1.37 8.28
N ILE A 57 -1.55 0.34 7.66
CA ILE A 57 -0.24 -0.23 7.97
C ILE A 57 0.63 -0.13 6.72
N GLY A 58 1.70 0.65 6.77
CA GLY A 58 2.59 0.90 5.61
C GLY A 58 3.46 -0.30 5.25
N ASP A 59 3.90 -1.09 6.24
CA ASP A 59 4.67 -2.31 6.03
C ASP A 59 3.83 -3.38 5.32
N SER A 60 4.36 -3.94 4.24
CA SER A 60 3.66 -4.88 3.36
C SER A 60 3.34 -6.21 4.05
N ALA A 61 4.31 -6.75 4.79
CA ALA A 61 4.16 -8.03 5.47
C ALA A 61 3.20 -7.90 6.67
N ALA A 62 3.38 -6.87 7.51
CA ALA A 62 2.49 -6.60 8.64
C ALA A 62 1.05 -6.30 8.18
N ARG A 63 0.86 -5.62 7.04
CA ARG A 63 -0.47 -5.40 6.46
C ARG A 63 -1.11 -6.71 6.02
N SER A 64 -0.36 -7.58 5.36
CA SER A 64 -0.82 -8.92 4.96
C SER A 64 -1.20 -9.77 6.16
N GLU A 65 -0.38 -9.77 7.20
CA GLU A 65 -0.66 -10.47 8.47
C GLU A 65 -1.94 -9.94 9.12
N MET A 66 -2.09 -8.61 9.21
CA MET A 66 -3.30 -8.01 9.78
C MET A 66 -4.56 -8.47 9.05
N VAL A 67 -4.56 -8.45 7.71
CA VAL A 67 -5.71 -8.91 6.92
C VAL A 67 -6.05 -10.36 7.21
N SER A 68 -5.05 -11.24 7.37
CA SER A 68 -5.28 -12.66 7.67
C SER A 68 -5.91 -12.93 9.05
N ARG A 69 -5.82 -11.96 9.96
CA ARG A 69 -6.38 -12.05 11.33
C ARG A 69 -7.79 -11.48 11.44
N LEU A 70 -8.25 -10.74 10.44
CA LEU A 70 -9.60 -10.18 10.43
C LEU A 70 -10.64 -11.23 10.04
N PRO A 71 -11.90 -11.09 10.49
CA PRO A 71 -12.99 -11.96 10.06
C PRO A 71 -13.12 -12.00 8.54
N ILE A 72 -13.49 -13.17 8.00
CA ILE A 72 -13.58 -13.40 6.54
C ILE A 72 -14.62 -12.50 5.86
N GLU A 73 -15.64 -12.09 6.58
CA GLU A 73 -16.70 -11.19 6.13
C GLU A 73 -16.31 -9.71 6.14
N THR A 74 -15.08 -9.38 6.55
CA THR A 74 -14.58 -8.00 6.57
C THR A 74 -14.63 -7.39 5.18
N GLN A 75 -15.26 -6.21 5.07
CA GLN A 75 -15.32 -5.46 3.83
C GLN A 75 -14.27 -4.37 3.81
N TYR A 76 -13.67 -4.16 2.65
CA TYR A 76 -12.57 -3.23 2.48
C TYR A 76 -12.93 -2.14 1.47
N PHE A 77 -12.78 -0.87 1.85
CA PHE A 77 -12.91 0.22 0.90
C PHE A 77 -11.57 0.57 0.26
N THR A 78 -11.64 1.07 -0.96
CA THR A 78 -10.50 1.63 -1.69
C THR A 78 -10.59 3.14 -1.63
N PHE A 79 -9.47 3.81 -1.35
CA PHE A 79 -9.38 5.26 -1.40
C PHE A 79 -8.42 5.71 -2.49
N ILE A 80 -8.90 6.57 -3.37
CA ILE A 80 -8.11 7.21 -4.43
C ILE A 80 -8.24 8.72 -4.24
N HIS A 81 -7.12 9.39 -3.98
CA HIS A 81 -7.14 10.83 -3.78
C HIS A 81 -7.60 11.56 -5.06
N PRO A 82 -8.41 12.64 -4.97
CA PRO A 82 -8.96 13.33 -6.15
C PRO A 82 -7.93 13.87 -7.15
N THR A 83 -6.67 14.06 -6.73
CA THR A 83 -5.58 14.52 -7.61
C THR A 83 -4.83 13.39 -8.32
N VAL A 84 -5.25 12.14 -8.14
CA VAL A 84 -4.66 10.99 -8.85
C VAL A 84 -5.09 11.02 -10.31
N LEU A 85 -4.12 10.88 -11.22
CA LEU A 85 -4.39 10.75 -12.64
C LEU A 85 -4.36 9.28 -13.06
N ILE A 86 -5.49 8.75 -13.48
CA ILE A 86 -5.61 7.42 -14.11
C ILE A 86 -5.86 7.65 -15.60
N MET A 87 -4.93 7.20 -16.46
CA MET A 87 -4.92 7.55 -17.88
C MET A 87 -5.66 6.55 -18.77
N GLY A 88 -5.94 5.33 -18.31
CA GLY A 88 -6.60 4.28 -19.09
C GLY A 88 -7.88 3.76 -18.45
N ASN A 89 -8.84 3.31 -19.28
CA ASN A 89 -10.06 2.65 -18.83
C ASN A 89 -9.84 1.16 -18.47
N ASP A 90 -8.64 0.66 -18.71
CA ASP A 90 -8.18 -0.71 -18.55
C ASP A 90 -7.35 -0.91 -17.27
N VAL A 91 -7.28 0.11 -16.41
CA VAL A 91 -6.62 0.04 -15.11
C VAL A 91 -7.49 -0.74 -14.12
N LYS A 92 -6.91 -1.76 -13.51
CA LYS A 92 -7.56 -2.58 -12.48
C LYS A 92 -6.96 -2.27 -11.11
N ILE A 93 -7.80 -2.01 -10.13
CA ILE A 93 -7.38 -1.67 -8.77
C ILE A 93 -8.06 -2.64 -7.81
N GLY A 94 -7.26 -3.40 -7.06
CA GLY A 94 -7.76 -4.32 -6.04
C GLY A 94 -8.39 -3.62 -4.84
N GLU A 95 -9.28 -4.30 -4.15
CA GLU A 95 -9.94 -3.78 -2.93
C GLU A 95 -8.95 -3.44 -1.81
N GLY A 96 -9.32 -2.59 -0.90
CA GLY A 96 -8.48 -2.18 0.23
C GLY A 96 -7.24 -1.36 -0.17
N THR A 97 -7.21 -0.83 -1.37
CA THR A 97 -6.08 -0.04 -1.90
C THR A 97 -6.16 1.41 -1.46
N PHE A 98 -5.02 2.00 -1.11
CA PHE A 98 -4.84 3.43 -0.89
C PHE A 98 -3.95 4.02 -1.98
N ILE A 99 -4.42 5.09 -2.63
CA ILE A 99 -3.64 5.85 -3.61
C ILE A 99 -3.60 7.31 -3.18
N GLY A 100 -2.43 7.75 -2.75
CA GLY A 100 -2.16 9.10 -2.26
C GLY A 100 -2.08 10.15 -3.36
N ALA A 101 -2.10 11.41 -2.93
CA ALA A 101 -2.15 12.58 -3.79
C ALA A 101 -1.05 12.61 -4.85
N ASN A 102 -1.38 13.18 -6.03
CA ASN A 102 -0.47 13.40 -7.15
C ASN A 102 0.19 12.15 -7.74
N SER A 103 -0.39 10.96 -7.48
CA SER A 103 0.05 9.73 -8.14
C SER A 103 -0.49 9.65 -9.56
N ILE A 104 0.27 9.00 -10.45
CA ILE A 104 -0.09 8.82 -11.87
C ILE A 104 -0.06 7.32 -12.19
N ILE A 105 -1.15 6.81 -12.73
CA ILE A 105 -1.24 5.43 -13.22
C ILE A 105 -1.59 5.49 -14.70
N THR A 106 -0.74 4.92 -15.54
CA THR A 106 -0.93 4.99 -16.98
C THR A 106 -1.90 3.90 -17.49
N THR A 107 -1.68 3.30 -18.63
CA THR A 107 -2.61 2.38 -19.27
C THR A 107 -2.30 0.92 -18.97
N ASN A 108 -3.31 0.04 -18.99
CA ASN A 108 -3.18 -1.41 -18.85
C ASN A 108 -2.41 -1.83 -17.57
N VAL A 109 -2.66 -1.15 -16.45
CA VAL A 109 -2.03 -1.43 -15.17
C VAL A 109 -2.97 -2.26 -14.31
N SER A 110 -2.43 -3.28 -13.63
CA SER A 110 -3.15 -4.07 -12.63
C SER A 110 -2.48 -3.92 -11.27
N LEU A 111 -3.21 -3.37 -10.30
CA LEU A 111 -2.81 -3.30 -8.89
C LEU A 111 -3.56 -4.37 -8.09
N GLY A 112 -2.81 -5.15 -7.34
CA GLY A 112 -3.36 -6.16 -6.43
C GLY A 112 -4.09 -5.54 -5.22
N LYS A 113 -4.74 -6.40 -4.43
CA LYS A 113 -5.48 -6.02 -3.24
C LYS A 113 -4.56 -5.41 -2.17
N HIS A 114 -5.12 -4.52 -1.37
CA HIS A 114 -4.41 -3.88 -0.25
C HIS A 114 -3.10 -3.21 -0.64
N THR A 115 -3.03 -2.67 -1.84
CA THR A 115 -1.89 -1.88 -2.32
C THR A 115 -1.86 -0.52 -1.62
N VAL A 116 -0.68 -0.06 -1.26
CA VAL A 116 -0.42 1.30 -0.79
C VAL A 116 0.47 2.02 -1.79
N LEU A 117 -0.07 2.97 -2.51
CA LEU A 117 0.71 3.97 -3.23
C LEU A 117 0.66 5.26 -2.42
N ASN A 118 1.75 5.62 -1.74
CA ASN A 118 1.85 6.89 -1.05
C ASN A 118 1.85 8.04 -2.08
N ARG A 119 2.02 9.27 -1.70
CA ARG A 119 1.93 10.43 -2.61
C ARG A 119 2.98 10.42 -3.73
N ALA A 120 2.61 11.00 -4.89
CA ALA A 120 3.49 11.26 -6.03
C ALA A 120 4.15 10.01 -6.66
N ASN A 121 3.48 8.85 -6.60
CA ASN A 121 3.96 7.65 -7.26
C ASN A 121 3.60 7.66 -8.76
N GLN A 122 4.44 7.02 -9.57
CA GLN A 122 4.20 6.86 -11.01
C GLN A 122 4.26 5.39 -11.39
N ILE A 123 3.18 4.88 -12.00
CA ILE A 123 3.10 3.49 -12.45
C ILE A 123 2.95 3.47 -13.97
N GLY A 124 3.98 2.94 -14.63
CA GLY A 124 4.06 2.83 -16.07
C GLY A 124 3.17 1.74 -16.65
N HIS A 125 2.88 1.89 -17.93
CA HIS A 125 1.97 1.06 -18.71
C HIS A 125 2.33 -0.45 -18.68
N ASP A 126 1.32 -1.30 -18.85
CA ASP A 126 1.47 -2.78 -18.92
C ASP A 126 2.10 -3.41 -17.67
N SER A 127 2.02 -2.74 -16.51
CA SER A 127 2.61 -3.22 -15.27
C SER A 127 1.61 -4.02 -14.45
N ILE A 128 2.09 -5.11 -13.84
CA ILE A 128 1.32 -5.99 -12.96
C ILE A 128 1.95 -5.96 -11.58
N ILE A 129 1.19 -5.49 -10.60
CA ILE A 129 1.62 -5.34 -9.22
C ILE A 129 0.82 -6.29 -8.35
N GLY A 130 1.50 -7.12 -7.56
CA GLY A 130 0.89 -8.10 -6.67
C GLY A 130 0.17 -7.48 -5.46
N ASN A 131 -0.40 -8.36 -4.63
CA ASN A 131 -1.14 -7.95 -3.44
C ASN A 131 -0.21 -7.40 -2.35
N TYR A 132 -0.74 -6.52 -1.51
CA TYR A 132 -0.01 -5.93 -0.37
C TYR A 132 1.25 -5.16 -0.77
N PHE A 133 1.30 -4.66 -1.97
CA PHE A 133 2.40 -3.82 -2.42
C PHE A 133 2.42 -2.48 -1.69
N SER A 134 3.62 -1.97 -1.36
CA SER A 134 3.81 -0.63 -0.80
C SER A 134 4.84 0.15 -1.60
N ALA A 135 4.42 1.27 -2.14
CA ALA A 135 5.31 2.29 -2.71
C ALA A 135 5.31 3.53 -1.81
N MET A 136 6.49 3.87 -1.28
CA MET A 136 6.70 5.08 -0.50
C MET A 136 6.69 6.32 -1.41
N PRO A 137 6.71 7.55 -0.86
CA PRO A 137 6.60 8.75 -1.69
C PRO A 137 7.60 8.81 -2.84
N GLY A 138 7.13 9.18 -4.04
CA GLY A 138 7.98 9.44 -5.19
C GLY A 138 8.57 8.20 -5.87
N VAL A 139 8.02 7.02 -5.64
CA VAL A 139 8.46 5.80 -6.34
C VAL A 139 8.03 5.85 -7.81
N ILE A 140 8.95 5.47 -8.70
CA ILE A 140 8.70 5.40 -10.15
C ILE A 140 8.85 3.96 -10.64
N ILE A 141 7.78 3.39 -11.14
CA ILE A 141 7.76 2.09 -11.80
C ILE A 141 7.57 2.32 -13.29
N SER A 142 8.56 1.96 -14.09
CA SER A 142 8.49 2.10 -15.55
C SER A 142 7.53 1.08 -16.18
N GLY A 143 7.37 1.11 -17.49
CA GLY A 143 6.43 0.23 -18.19
C GLY A 143 6.83 -1.26 -18.20
N ASN A 144 5.85 -2.15 -18.32
CA ASN A 144 6.03 -3.60 -18.43
C ASN A 144 6.76 -4.23 -17.22
N VAL A 145 6.55 -3.72 -16.01
CA VAL A 145 7.14 -4.23 -14.79
C VAL A 145 6.18 -5.23 -14.13
N ILE A 146 6.72 -6.34 -13.63
CA ILE A 146 5.98 -7.32 -12.84
C ILE A 146 6.54 -7.33 -11.44
N ILE A 147 5.71 -7.05 -10.44
CA ILE A 147 6.09 -7.04 -9.02
C ILE A 147 5.23 -8.06 -8.28
N GLY A 148 5.88 -8.92 -7.52
CA GLY A 148 5.24 -9.93 -6.68
C GLY A 148 4.52 -9.35 -5.45
N ASN A 149 3.96 -10.24 -4.65
CA ASN A 149 3.20 -9.87 -3.45
C ASN A 149 4.12 -9.38 -2.32
N ARG A 150 3.59 -8.58 -1.40
CA ARG A 150 4.29 -8.10 -0.20
C ARG A 150 5.62 -7.40 -0.47
N THR A 151 5.75 -6.81 -1.66
CA THR A 151 6.93 -6.01 -2.00
C THR A 151 6.79 -4.60 -1.43
N TYR A 152 7.87 -4.08 -0.86
CA TYR A 152 7.98 -2.72 -0.35
C TYR A 152 9.06 -1.96 -1.12
N ILE A 153 8.75 -0.78 -1.62
CA ILE A 153 9.70 0.09 -2.31
C ILE A 153 9.82 1.42 -1.59
N GLY A 154 11.04 1.70 -1.13
CA GLY A 154 11.39 2.90 -0.37
C GLY A 154 11.32 4.19 -1.20
N THR A 155 11.23 5.30 -0.49
CA THR A 155 11.08 6.67 -1.05
C THR A 155 12.07 6.96 -2.19
N ASN A 156 11.56 7.59 -3.27
CA ASN A 156 12.32 8.01 -4.45
C ASN A 156 13.09 6.89 -5.17
N SER A 157 12.70 5.64 -4.99
CA SER A 157 13.30 4.53 -5.74
C SER A 157 12.65 4.37 -7.10
N SER A 158 13.40 3.80 -8.03
CA SER A 158 12.92 3.57 -9.39
C SER A 158 13.15 2.14 -9.86
N VAL A 159 12.22 1.65 -10.69
CA VAL A 159 12.29 0.32 -11.29
C VAL A 159 12.33 0.47 -12.80
N ARG A 160 13.37 -0.08 -13.41
CA ARG A 160 13.57 -0.07 -14.85
C ARG A 160 12.47 -0.86 -15.56
N GLN A 161 12.09 -0.42 -16.76
CA GLN A 161 11.13 -1.12 -17.62
C GLN A 161 11.49 -2.60 -17.86
N LYS A 162 10.44 -3.44 -17.97
CA LYS A 162 10.54 -4.90 -18.22
C LYS A 162 11.24 -5.68 -17.12
N THR A 163 11.37 -5.12 -15.92
CA THR A 163 11.94 -5.79 -14.75
C THR A 163 10.90 -6.66 -14.07
N LYS A 164 11.32 -7.80 -13.53
CA LYS A 164 10.52 -8.68 -12.68
C LYS A 164 11.09 -8.67 -11.26
N ILE A 165 10.24 -8.53 -10.27
CA ILE A 165 10.58 -8.58 -8.84
C ILE A 165 9.71 -9.66 -8.22
N CYS A 166 10.31 -10.64 -7.53
CA CYS A 166 9.59 -11.71 -6.86
C CYS A 166 8.85 -11.20 -5.60
N ASP A 167 8.14 -12.08 -4.93
CA ASP A 167 7.46 -11.81 -3.66
C ASP A 167 8.47 -11.47 -2.55
N ASP A 168 8.00 -10.80 -1.49
CA ASP A 168 8.74 -10.55 -0.24
C ASP A 168 10.08 -9.79 -0.41
N VAL A 169 10.10 -8.82 -1.32
CA VAL A 169 11.26 -7.97 -1.57
C VAL A 169 11.09 -6.60 -0.92
N ILE A 170 12.13 -6.13 -0.26
CA ILE A 170 12.24 -4.77 0.27
C ILE A 170 13.31 -4.01 -0.54
N ILE A 171 12.92 -2.93 -1.18
CA ILE A 171 13.83 -2.01 -1.84
C ILE A 171 14.02 -0.79 -0.92
N GLY A 172 15.28 -0.48 -0.60
CA GLY A 172 15.63 0.69 0.21
C GLY A 172 15.31 2.00 -0.50
N LEU A 173 15.43 3.11 0.23
CA LEU A 173 15.20 4.46 -0.33
C LEU A 173 16.28 4.83 -1.38
N ASN A 174 15.92 5.68 -2.35
CA ASN A 174 16.78 6.14 -3.45
C ASN A 174 17.51 5.01 -4.21
N ALA A 175 16.89 3.85 -4.31
CA ALA A 175 17.46 2.69 -4.99
C ALA A 175 17.04 2.63 -6.46
N GLY A 176 17.93 2.13 -7.32
CA GLY A 176 17.66 1.91 -8.73
C GLY A 176 17.68 0.43 -9.08
N VAL A 177 16.49 -0.15 -9.31
CA VAL A 177 16.35 -1.55 -9.74
C VAL A 177 16.49 -1.60 -11.26
N ILE A 178 17.61 -2.14 -11.75
CA ILE A 178 17.91 -2.20 -13.19
C ILE A 178 17.90 -3.62 -13.77
N SER A 179 17.71 -4.64 -12.95
CA SER A 179 17.65 -6.06 -13.32
C SER A 179 16.60 -6.80 -12.50
N ASN A 180 16.22 -7.99 -12.95
CA ASN A 180 15.29 -8.83 -12.22
C ASN A 180 15.79 -9.15 -10.81
N ILE A 181 14.85 -9.26 -9.87
CA ILE A 181 15.09 -9.75 -8.52
C ILE A 181 14.31 -11.05 -8.35
N GLU A 182 15.03 -12.16 -8.22
CA GLU A 182 14.46 -13.51 -8.22
C GLU A 182 14.42 -14.13 -6.81
N GLU A 183 15.05 -13.48 -5.83
CA GLU A 183 15.08 -13.96 -4.45
C GLU A 183 14.49 -12.92 -3.50
N PRO A 184 13.68 -13.35 -2.51
CA PRO A 184 13.24 -12.47 -1.42
C PRO A 184 14.42 -11.85 -0.66
N GLY A 185 14.20 -10.69 -0.08
CA GLY A 185 15.21 -10.03 0.75
C GLY A 185 15.22 -8.51 0.61
N THR A 186 16.25 -7.90 1.19
CA THR A 186 16.43 -6.44 1.19
C THR A 186 17.53 -6.03 0.22
N TYR A 187 17.19 -5.08 -0.65
CA TYR A 187 18.05 -4.57 -1.72
C TYR A 187 18.21 -3.07 -1.60
N ILE A 188 19.43 -2.56 -1.73
CA ILE A 188 19.74 -1.13 -1.66
C ILE A 188 20.70 -0.68 -2.76
N GLY A 189 20.74 0.61 -3.00
CA GLY A 189 21.69 1.27 -3.91
C GLY A 189 21.25 1.29 -5.38
N THR A 190 22.12 1.88 -6.23
CA THR A 190 21.94 2.00 -7.69
C THR A 190 23.26 1.61 -8.36
N PRO A 191 23.32 0.46 -9.04
CA PRO A 191 22.30 -0.61 -9.11
C PRO A 191 22.04 -1.27 -7.75
N THR A 192 20.83 -1.84 -7.58
CA THR A 192 20.48 -2.53 -6.34
C THR A 192 21.35 -3.75 -6.08
N LYS A 193 21.76 -3.93 -4.82
CA LYS A 193 22.46 -5.12 -4.31
C LYS A 193 21.72 -5.67 -3.10
N LYS A 194 21.63 -7.00 -3.01
CA LYS A 194 21.06 -7.69 -1.83
C LYS A 194 21.97 -7.50 -0.63
N ILE A 195 21.38 -7.16 0.52
CA ILE A 195 22.11 -6.99 1.79
C ILE A 195 21.59 -7.93 2.89
N LYS A 196 20.40 -8.52 2.69
CA LYS A 196 19.78 -9.45 3.65
C LYS A 196 18.85 -10.41 2.94
#